data_10cf4fb4a7e2ac65753828a9c9c74705
#
_entry.id   10cf4fb4a7e2ac65753828a9c9c74705
#
_cell.length_a   1.000
_cell.length_b   1.000
_cell.length_c   1.000
_cell.angle_alpha   90.00
_cell.angle_beta   90.00
_cell.angle_gamma   90.00
#
_symmetry.space_group_name_H-M   'P 1'
#
loop_
_entity.id
_entity.type
_entity.pdbx_description
1 polymer ?
#
loop_
_entity_poly.entity_id
_entity_poly.type
_entity_poly.pdbx_seq_one_letter_code
_entity_poly.pdbx_strand_id
1 'polypeptide(L)'
;VGVDNSIFSGDGSAGSIMSLLATATITRRFRIIYSSIVAFASTVGLDISTSATVPSEGYILDTINFSGGGTYTTGVPYTDDKARFVGVRGVSNSAEIGAYYMIANATVTTITTISTPVKILGTTTLNTTSQKFTHTSNRATYVGALTRIFKVSAIASFTSGNNKNISLFIAKNGVVDPASEMQATTDGVGRSESIAVQTIAELATGDYFEVWIENNSGTDNITVEYLSSIALGVAS
;
A
#
# COMPACT_ATOMS: atom_id res chain seq x y z
N VAL A 1 19.49 -15.40 -16.97
CA VAL A 1 19.89 -16.49 -16.06
C VAL A 1 18.67 -16.89 -15.27
N GLY A 2 18.41 -18.16 -15.14
CA GLY A 2 17.30 -18.71 -14.39
C GLY A 2 17.76 -19.90 -13.55
N VAL A 3 17.15 -20.06 -12.39
CA VAL A 3 17.28 -21.20 -11.51
C VAL A 3 15.88 -21.74 -11.23
N ASP A 4 15.71 -23.01 -11.39
CA ASP A 4 14.42 -23.67 -11.32
C ASP A 4 14.53 -24.98 -10.52
N ASN A 5 13.50 -25.22 -9.68
CA ASN A 5 13.31 -26.46 -8.93
C ASN A 5 14.55 -26.94 -8.16
N SER A 6 15.19 -26.04 -7.43
CA SER A 6 16.44 -26.30 -6.72
C SER A 6 16.33 -26.05 -5.23
N ILE A 7 17.17 -26.73 -4.45
CA ILE A 7 17.34 -26.47 -3.02
C ILE A 7 18.75 -25.90 -2.82
N PHE A 8 18.82 -24.72 -2.22
CA PHE A 8 20.06 -24.06 -1.86
C PHE A 8 20.17 -24.00 -0.34
N SER A 9 21.27 -24.45 0.22
CA SER A 9 21.51 -24.36 1.65
C SER A 9 22.93 -23.87 1.93
N GLY A 10 23.07 -22.97 2.91
CA GLY A 10 24.37 -22.61 3.46
C GLY A 10 24.88 -23.69 4.42
N ASP A 11 26.18 -23.74 4.61
CA ASP A 11 26.84 -24.63 5.55
C ASP A 11 26.99 -24.04 6.98
N GLY A 12 26.41 -22.85 7.20
CA GLY A 12 26.52 -22.11 8.45
C GLY A 12 27.72 -21.19 8.55
N SER A 13 28.59 -21.16 7.55
CA SER A 13 29.67 -20.19 7.47
C SER A 13 29.14 -18.80 7.08
N ALA A 14 29.87 -17.74 7.45
CA ALA A 14 29.49 -16.38 7.04
C ALA A 14 29.61 -16.23 5.50
N GLY A 15 28.59 -15.66 4.88
CA GLY A 15 28.54 -15.42 3.44
C GLY A 15 27.15 -15.47 2.86
N SER A 16 27.05 -15.41 1.55
CA SER A 16 25.77 -15.45 0.82
C SER A 16 25.66 -16.73 0.02
N ILE A 17 24.48 -17.35 0.04
CA ILE A 17 24.19 -18.54 -0.79
C ILE A 17 24.16 -18.14 -2.27
N MET A 18 23.52 -17.00 -2.55
CA MET A 18 23.46 -16.39 -3.88
C MET A 18 23.78 -14.91 -3.78
N SER A 19 24.63 -14.40 -4.65
CA SER A 19 25.02 -12.99 -4.67
C SER A 19 24.92 -12.38 -6.06
N LEU A 20 24.47 -11.14 -6.13
CA LEU A 20 24.59 -10.27 -7.28
C LEU A 20 25.51 -9.10 -6.92
N LEU A 21 26.70 -9.08 -7.51
CA LEU A 21 27.76 -8.13 -7.15
C LEU A 21 27.48 -6.70 -7.65
N ALA A 22 28.19 -5.73 -7.09
CA ALA A 22 28.05 -4.29 -7.42
C ALA A 22 28.25 -3.96 -8.91
N THR A 23 29.10 -4.72 -9.60
CA THR A 23 29.38 -4.53 -11.03
C THR A 23 28.44 -5.30 -11.94
N ALA A 24 27.51 -6.06 -11.37
CA ALA A 24 26.60 -6.86 -12.17
C ALA A 24 25.59 -5.97 -12.92
N THR A 25 25.36 -6.33 -14.19
CA THR A 25 24.32 -5.71 -15.02
C THR A 25 23.39 -6.79 -15.52
N ILE A 26 22.12 -6.69 -15.15
CA ILE A 26 21.05 -7.55 -15.65
C ILE A 26 20.38 -6.81 -16.79
N THR A 27 20.53 -7.32 -18.01
CA THR A 27 19.95 -6.70 -19.22
C THR A 27 18.57 -7.23 -19.57
N ARG A 28 18.17 -8.36 -18.99
CA ARG A 28 16.85 -8.97 -19.16
C ARG A 28 16.25 -9.27 -17.79
N ARG A 29 16.24 -10.55 -17.38
CA ARG A 29 15.66 -10.99 -16.11
C ARG A 29 16.55 -12.00 -15.41
N PHE A 30 16.66 -11.87 -14.10
CA PHE A 30 17.16 -12.90 -13.20
C PHE A 30 15.96 -13.56 -12.53
N ARG A 31 15.85 -14.90 -12.63
CA ARG A 31 14.69 -15.63 -12.11
C ARG A 31 15.14 -16.75 -11.18
N ILE A 32 14.45 -16.85 -10.04
CA ILE A 32 14.49 -18.02 -9.16
C ILE A 32 13.04 -18.47 -9.00
N ILE A 33 12.74 -19.70 -9.37
CA ILE A 33 11.38 -20.23 -9.34
C ILE A 33 11.36 -21.64 -8.76
N TYR A 34 10.27 -22.01 -8.09
CA TYR A 34 10.04 -23.32 -7.48
C TYR A 34 11.21 -23.83 -6.64
N SER A 35 11.83 -22.95 -5.85
CA SER A 35 13.08 -23.27 -5.15
C SER A 35 12.93 -23.11 -3.64
N SER A 36 13.80 -23.78 -2.88
CA SER A 36 13.95 -23.57 -1.44
C SER A 36 15.33 -22.99 -1.16
N ILE A 37 15.40 -21.95 -0.34
CA ILE A 37 16.66 -21.34 0.12
C ILE A 37 16.69 -21.44 1.65
N VAL A 38 17.66 -22.19 2.16
CA VAL A 38 17.81 -22.42 3.60
C VAL A 38 19.02 -21.64 4.11
N ALA A 39 18.79 -20.50 4.74
CA ALA A 39 19.83 -19.65 5.31
C ALA A 39 20.04 -19.98 6.79
N PHE A 40 21.22 -20.47 7.17
CA PHE A 40 21.61 -20.72 8.56
C PHE A 40 22.14 -19.44 9.23
N ALA A 41 22.31 -19.47 10.55
CA ALA A 41 22.48 -18.29 11.42
C ALA A 41 23.51 -17.22 10.96
N SER A 42 24.55 -17.60 10.22
CA SER A 42 25.57 -16.67 9.71
C SER A 42 25.50 -16.45 8.19
N THR A 43 24.45 -16.95 7.54
CA THR A 43 24.34 -16.99 6.08
C THR A 43 23.26 -16.02 5.60
N VAL A 44 23.50 -15.35 4.46
CA VAL A 44 22.51 -14.62 3.70
C VAL A 44 22.00 -15.49 2.56
N GLY A 45 20.69 -15.67 2.44
CA GLY A 45 20.11 -16.49 1.38
C GLY A 45 20.32 -15.87 -0.01
N LEU A 46 19.86 -14.65 -0.20
CA LEU A 46 20.01 -13.90 -1.45
C LEU A 46 20.54 -12.49 -1.14
N ASP A 47 21.75 -12.19 -1.60
CA ASP A 47 22.41 -10.91 -1.42
C ASP A 47 22.51 -10.18 -2.76
N ILE A 48 21.86 -9.02 -2.87
CA ILE A 48 21.83 -8.20 -4.07
C ILE A 48 22.47 -6.86 -3.77
N SER A 49 23.58 -6.57 -4.42
CA SER A 49 24.19 -5.25 -4.27
C SER A 49 23.25 -4.15 -4.77
N THR A 50 23.07 -3.10 -3.96
CA THR A 50 22.30 -1.92 -4.35
C THR A 50 22.89 -1.16 -5.53
N SER A 51 24.18 -1.38 -5.84
CA SER A 51 24.88 -0.84 -7.01
C SER A 51 24.71 -1.66 -8.29
N ALA A 52 24.09 -2.85 -8.21
CA ALA A 52 23.81 -3.63 -9.40
C ALA A 52 22.79 -2.92 -10.30
N THR A 53 23.04 -2.92 -11.59
CA THR A 53 22.12 -2.34 -12.58
C THR A 53 21.07 -3.39 -12.97
N VAL A 54 19.80 -3.08 -12.69
CA VAL A 54 18.68 -4.00 -12.93
C VAL A 54 17.51 -3.21 -13.51
N PRO A 55 16.90 -3.69 -14.60
CA PRO A 55 15.68 -3.08 -15.14
C PRO A 55 14.46 -3.32 -14.25
N SER A 56 13.37 -2.62 -14.49
CA SER A 56 12.06 -2.93 -13.89
C SER A 56 11.72 -4.40 -14.09
N GLU A 57 11.18 -5.06 -13.06
CA GLU A 57 10.91 -6.50 -13.04
C GLU A 57 12.14 -7.38 -13.41
N GLY A 58 13.34 -6.87 -13.18
CA GLY A 58 14.58 -7.57 -13.48
C GLY A 58 14.83 -8.77 -12.57
N TYR A 59 14.23 -8.79 -11.37
CA TYR A 59 14.23 -9.95 -10.47
C TYR A 59 12.85 -10.57 -10.42
N ILE A 60 12.78 -11.88 -10.69
CA ILE A 60 11.55 -12.65 -10.51
C ILE A 60 11.86 -13.75 -9.49
N LEU A 61 11.20 -13.66 -8.35
CA LEU A 61 11.19 -14.66 -7.29
C LEU A 61 9.80 -15.27 -7.24
N ASP A 62 9.65 -16.52 -7.64
CA ASP A 62 8.36 -17.17 -7.76
C ASP A 62 8.38 -18.52 -7.04
N THR A 63 7.38 -18.73 -6.18
CA THR A 63 7.20 -19.97 -5.43
C THR A 63 8.47 -20.40 -4.70
N ILE A 64 9.11 -19.46 -3.99
CA ILE A 64 10.31 -19.70 -3.20
C ILE A 64 9.94 -19.81 -1.73
N ASN A 65 10.53 -20.80 -1.07
CA ASN A 65 10.45 -20.94 0.37
C ASN A 65 11.79 -20.57 1.00
N PHE A 66 11.85 -19.45 1.71
CA PHE A 66 12.97 -19.12 2.58
C PHE A 66 12.77 -19.73 3.96
N SER A 67 13.79 -20.37 4.49
CA SER A 67 13.76 -21.02 5.81
C SER A 67 15.14 -20.98 6.48
N GLY A 68 15.21 -21.44 7.71
CA GLY A 68 16.40 -21.40 8.54
C GLY A 68 16.42 -20.19 9.48
N GLY A 69 17.53 -20.00 10.20
CA GLY A 69 17.69 -18.94 11.20
C GLY A 69 18.57 -17.77 10.74
N GLY A 70 18.96 -17.72 9.48
CA GLY A 70 19.80 -16.66 8.91
C GLY A 70 19.02 -15.48 8.33
N THR A 71 19.73 -14.60 7.64
CA THR A 71 19.14 -13.49 6.88
C THR A 71 18.68 -14.00 5.53
N TYR A 72 17.39 -13.87 5.20
CA TYR A 72 16.88 -14.43 3.96
C TYR A 72 17.29 -13.61 2.75
N THR A 73 17.23 -12.28 2.83
CA THR A 73 17.61 -11.40 1.72
C THR A 73 18.28 -10.14 2.21
N THR A 74 19.26 -9.61 1.45
CA THR A 74 19.84 -8.28 1.61
C THR A 74 19.85 -7.55 0.27
N GLY A 75 19.69 -6.23 0.28
CA GLY A 75 19.74 -5.39 -0.92
C GLY A 75 18.64 -5.64 -1.95
N VAL A 76 17.68 -6.54 -1.67
CA VAL A 76 16.56 -6.79 -2.57
C VAL A 76 15.64 -5.56 -2.55
N PRO A 77 15.38 -4.95 -3.71
CA PRO A 77 14.59 -3.71 -3.79
C PRO A 77 13.10 -4.00 -3.68
N TYR A 78 12.59 -4.20 -2.46
CA TYR A 78 11.17 -4.44 -2.21
C TYR A 78 10.27 -3.24 -2.48
N THR A 79 10.84 -2.04 -2.50
CA THR A 79 10.10 -0.78 -2.60
C THR A 79 10.02 -0.22 -4.01
N ASP A 80 10.82 -0.76 -4.94
CA ASP A 80 10.78 -0.39 -6.35
C ASP A 80 10.27 -1.56 -7.22
N ASP A 81 10.05 -1.32 -8.50
CA ASP A 81 9.54 -2.35 -9.41
C ASP A 81 10.62 -3.24 -10.01
N LYS A 82 11.83 -3.23 -9.46
CA LYS A 82 12.91 -4.11 -9.93
C LYS A 82 12.70 -5.55 -9.53
N ALA A 83 11.98 -5.81 -8.43
CA ALA A 83 11.71 -7.15 -7.95
C ALA A 83 10.22 -7.50 -8.04
N ARG A 84 9.92 -8.64 -8.64
CA ARG A 84 8.59 -9.25 -8.62
C ARG A 84 8.62 -10.52 -7.77
N PHE A 85 7.74 -10.56 -6.76
CA PHE A 85 7.60 -11.68 -5.84
C PHE A 85 6.23 -12.32 -6.02
N VAL A 86 6.19 -13.60 -6.34
CA VAL A 86 4.96 -14.38 -6.48
C VAL A 86 5.09 -15.65 -5.64
N GLY A 87 4.18 -15.84 -4.69
CA GLY A 87 4.17 -17.04 -3.84
C GLY A 87 5.41 -17.22 -2.96
N VAL A 88 6.19 -16.17 -2.71
CA VAL A 88 7.39 -16.22 -1.88
C VAL A 88 7.02 -16.26 -0.40
N ARG A 89 7.62 -17.18 0.34
CA ARG A 89 7.42 -17.36 1.77
C ARG A 89 8.70 -17.04 2.55
N GLY A 90 8.55 -16.54 3.77
CA GLY A 90 9.66 -16.23 4.68
C GLY A 90 10.21 -14.81 4.54
N VAL A 91 9.90 -14.08 3.52
CA VAL A 91 10.28 -12.66 3.34
C VAL A 91 9.04 -11.78 3.20
N SER A 92 9.18 -10.50 3.53
CA SER A 92 8.14 -9.52 3.23
C SER A 92 7.88 -9.52 1.74
N ASN A 93 6.63 -9.77 1.37
CA ASN A 93 6.23 -9.77 -0.02
C ASN A 93 6.24 -8.33 -0.55
N SER A 94 6.53 -8.16 -1.83
CA SER A 94 6.41 -6.88 -2.53
C SER A 94 4.94 -6.48 -2.81
N ALA A 95 4.03 -6.88 -1.94
CA ALA A 95 2.64 -6.46 -2.04
C ALA A 95 2.56 -4.93 -2.02
N GLU A 96 1.89 -4.36 -3.02
CA GLU A 96 1.67 -2.93 -3.09
C GLU A 96 0.52 -2.57 -2.16
N ILE A 97 0.86 -2.02 -1.01
CA ILE A 97 -0.10 -1.69 0.04
C ILE A 97 0.09 -0.23 0.45
N GLY A 98 -0.96 0.57 0.30
CA GLY A 98 -1.03 1.91 0.84
C GLY A 98 -2.15 1.98 1.88
N ALA A 99 -1.80 2.16 3.15
CA ALA A 99 -2.79 2.27 4.20
C ALA A 99 -2.48 3.46 5.10
N TYR A 100 -3.50 4.23 5.45
CA TYR A 100 -3.39 5.30 6.44
C TYR A 100 -4.65 5.37 7.29
N TYR A 101 -4.51 5.95 8.45
CA TYR A 101 -5.60 6.01 9.42
C TYR A 101 -5.60 7.34 10.20
N MET A 102 -6.72 7.62 10.83
CA MET A 102 -6.96 8.74 11.75
C MET A 102 -7.64 8.21 13.00
N ILE A 103 -7.22 8.68 14.16
CA ILE A 103 -7.75 8.24 15.47
C ILE A 103 -8.08 9.46 16.30
N ALA A 104 -9.27 9.46 16.92
CA ALA A 104 -9.74 10.45 17.87
C ALA A 104 -9.52 11.90 17.39
N ASN A 105 -9.80 12.15 16.11
CA ASN A 105 -9.65 13.47 15.53
C ASN A 105 -10.81 14.37 15.96
N ALA A 106 -10.48 15.60 16.33
CA ALA A 106 -11.45 16.64 16.67
C ALA A 106 -11.45 17.80 15.65
N THR A 107 -10.65 17.70 14.59
CA THR A 107 -10.59 18.74 13.56
C THR A 107 -11.86 18.68 12.71
N VAL A 108 -12.53 19.78 12.65
CA VAL A 108 -13.80 19.94 11.90
C VAL A 108 -13.51 20.09 10.41
N THR A 109 -14.18 19.30 9.58
CA THR A 109 -14.24 19.50 8.13
C THR A 109 -15.37 20.47 7.83
N THR A 110 -15.03 21.67 7.34
CA THR A 110 -16.00 22.74 7.06
C THR A 110 -16.72 22.46 5.76
N ILE A 111 -18.06 22.46 5.83
CA ILE A 111 -18.95 22.34 4.68
C ILE A 111 -19.46 23.74 4.32
N THR A 112 -19.01 24.28 3.22
CA THR A 112 -19.40 25.62 2.76
C THR A 112 -20.56 25.60 1.77
N THR A 113 -20.73 24.51 1.06
CA THR A 113 -21.74 24.33 0.02
C THR A 113 -22.37 22.95 0.15
N ILE A 114 -23.68 22.89 0.11
CA ILE A 114 -24.45 21.66 0.13
C ILE A 114 -24.09 20.79 -1.09
N SER A 115 -24.04 19.49 -0.92
CA SER A 115 -23.76 18.51 -1.99
C SER A 115 -22.47 18.84 -2.77
N THR A 116 -21.46 19.33 -2.06
CA THR A 116 -20.14 19.58 -2.64
C THR A 116 -19.10 18.85 -1.81
N PRO A 117 -18.46 17.81 -2.37
CA PRO A 117 -17.45 17.04 -1.67
C PRO A 117 -16.26 17.90 -1.27
N VAL A 118 -15.77 17.68 -0.05
CA VAL A 118 -14.56 18.31 0.47
C VAL A 118 -13.65 17.24 1.07
N LYS A 119 -12.36 17.47 1.00
CA LYS A 119 -11.38 16.56 1.60
C LYS A 119 -11.52 16.57 3.13
N ILE A 120 -11.50 15.40 3.73
CA ILE A 120 -11.53 15.23 5.19
C ILE A 120 -10.31 15.92 5.82
N LEU A 121 -10.56 16.76 6.82
CA LEU A 121 -9.53 17.46 7.59
C LEU A 121 -9.17 16.67 8.86
N GLY A 122 -7.94 16.89 9.34
CA GLY A 122 -7.37 16.24 10.52
C GLY A 122 -6.00 15.70 10.24
N THR A 123 -5.43 14.97 11.19
CA THR A 123 -4.11 14.35 11.06
C THR A 123 -4.24 12.86 10.83
N THR A 124 -3.72 12.39 9.71
CA THR A 124 -3.64 10.96 9.41
C THR A 124 -2.21 10.45 9.52
N THR A 125 -2.07 9.16 9.77
CA THR A 125 -0.79 8.46 9.91
C THR A 125 -0.73 7.32 8.90
N LEU A 126 0.42 7.19 8.21
CA LEU A 126 0.68 6.04 7.34
C LEU A 126 0.85 4.78 8.19
N ASN A 127 0.21 3.70 7.80
CA ASN A 127 0.43 2.41 8.44
C ASN A 127 1.83 1.90 8.12
N THR A 128 2.53 1.35 9.11
CA THR A 128 3.92 0.86 8.97
C THR A 128 4.06 -0.33 8.01
N THR A 129 2.97 -1.02 7.70
CA THR A 129 2.95 -2.10 6.70
C THR A 129 2.82 -1.59 5.26
N SER A 130 2.65 -0.28 5.05
CA SER A 130 2.55 0.31 3.72
C SER A 130 3.84 0.11 2.93
N GLN A 131 3.69 -0.32 1.69
CA GLN A 131 4.79 -0.54 0.75
C GLN A 131 4.45 0.12 -0.58
N LYS A 132 5.44 0.78 -1.20
CA LYS A 132 5.28 1.57 -2.43
C LYS A 132 4.29 2.74 -2.31
N PHE A 133 4.06 3.22 -1.10
CA PHE A 133 3.28 4.43 -0.85
C PHE A 133 3.98 5.35 0.14
N THR A 134 3.91 6.63 -0.13
CA THR A 134 4.25 7.71 0.81
C THR A 134 2.97 8.38 1.29
N HIS A 135 3.07 9.16 2.36
CA HIS A 135 1.91 9.80 2.96
C HIS A 135 2.22 11.25 3.30
N THR A 136 1.32 12.13 2.94
CA THR A 136 1.34 13.54 3.32
C THR A 136 -0.04 14.14 3.16
N SER A 137 -0.40 15.12 4.00
CA SER A 137 -1.64 15.91 3.84
C SER A 137 -2.89 15.04 3.64
N ASN A 138 -3.09 14.01 4.47
CA ASN A 138 -4.25 13.09 4.42
C ASN A 138 -4.44 12.40 3.06
N ARG A 139 -3.35 12.00 2.42
CA ARG A 139 -3.37 11.22 1.18
C ARG A 139 -2.26 10.18 1.18
N ALA A 140 -2.48 9.07 0.53
CA ALA A 140 -1.44 8.09 0.22
C ALA A 140 -1.07 8.20 -1.26
N THR A 141 0.20 8.49 -1.53
CA THR A 141 0.76 8.68 -2.88
C THR A 141 1.50 7.43 -3.29
N TYR A 142 1.13 6.87 -4.42
CA TYR A 142 1.80 5.72 -5.01
C TYR A 142 3.17 6.14 -5.59
N VAL A 143 4.22 5.40 -5.23
CA VAL A 143 5.60 5.67 -5.66
C VAL A 143 6.22 4.49 -6.42
N GLY A 144 5.43 3.48 -6.75
CA GLY A 144 5.88 2.40 -7.63
C GLY A 144 6.11 2.91 -9.06
N ALA A 145 7.04 2.30 -9.80
CA ALA A 145 7.41 2.76 -11.14
C ALA A 145 6.42 2.32 -12.24
N LEU A 146 5.62 1.30 -11.98
CA LEU A 146 4.64 0.78 -12.93
C LEU A 146 3.22 1.24 -12.57
N THR A 147 2.42 1.56 -13.57
CA THR A 147 0.98 1.76 -13.39
C THR A 147 0.31 0.46 -12.97
N ARG A 148 -0.50 0.49 -11.92
CA ARG A 148 -1.15 -0.69 -11.33
C ARG A 148 -2.61 -0.43 -11.01
N ILE A 149 -3.38 -1.51 -10.97
CA ILE A 149 -4.77 -1.48 -10.51
C ILE A 149 -4.81 -1.77 -9.01
N PHE A 150 -5.54 -0.95 -8.28
CA PHE A 150 -5.73 -1.09 -6.84
C PHE A 150 -7.21 -1.23 -6.50
N LYS A 151 -7.50 -2.09 -5.55
CA LYS A 151 -8.74 -1.99 -4.78
C LYS A 151 -8.49 -0.99 -3.66
N VAL A 152 -9.22 0.12 -3.67
CA VAL A 152 -9.17 1.14 -2.62
C VAL A 152 -10.44 1.04 -1.79
N SER A 153 -10.29 1.03 -0.46
CA SER A 153 -11.41 0.99 0.48
C SER A 153 -11.17 1.99 1.60
N ALA A 154 -12.23 2.56 2.13
CA ALA A 154 -12.17 3.40 3.31
C ALA A 154 -13.41 3.18 4.19
N ILE A 155 -13.23 3.34 5.50
CA ILE A 155 -14.30 3.42 6.47
C ILE A 155 -14.04 4.62 7.37
N ALA A 156 -15.06 5.42 7.59
CA ALA A 156 -15.00 6.58 8.44
C ALA A 156 -16.12 6.55 9.48
N SER A 157 -15.77 6.96 10.71
CA SER A 157 -16.74 7.26 11.77
C SER A 157 -16.76 8.75 11.99
N PHE A 158 -17.94 9.36 12.01
CA PHE A 158 -18.10 10.81 11.99
C PHE A 158 -19.32 11.28 12.77
N THR A 159 -19.27 12.55 13.16
CA THR A 159 -20.40 13.29 13.76
C THR A 159 -20.76 14.50 12.90
N SER A 160 -22.02 14.93 12.92
CA SER A 160 -22.52 16.15 12.27
C SER A 160 -23.79 16.65 12.97
N GLY A 161 -24.57 17.52 12.32
CA GLY A 161 -25.88 17.93 12.74
C GLY A 161 -26.89 16.78 12.78
N ASN A 162 -28.07 17.03 13.36
CA ASN A 162 -29.15 16.03 13.39
C ASN A 162 -29.81 15.87 12.02
N ASN A 163 -30.16 14.65 11.66
CA ASN A 163 -30.90 14.30 10.44
C ASN A 163 -30.21 14.85 9.16
N LYS A 164 -28.90 14.64 9.07
CA LYS A 164 -28.09 15.03 7.91
C LYS A 164 -27.76 13.81 7.06
N ASN A 165 -27.97 13.91 5.76
CA ASN A 165 -27.52 12.90 4.81
C ASN A 165 -26.08 13.21 4.40
N ILE A 166 -25.16 12.34 4.77
CA ILE A 166 -23.72 12.49 4.60
C ILE A 166 -23.25 11.44 3.59
N SER A 167 -22.48 11.88 2.56
CA SER A 167 -21.82 11.00 1.61
C SER A 167 -20.33 10.93 1.86
N LEU A 168 -19.75 9.75 1.72
CA LEU A 168 -18.32 9.48 1.73
C LEU A 168 -17.88 9.04 0.35
N PHE A 169 -16.68 9.46 -0.07
CA PHE A 169 -16.09 9.16 -1.38
C PHE A 169 -14.62 8.80 -1.26
N ILE A 170 -14.15 8.05 -2.24
CA ILE A 170 -12.72 7.97 -2.58
C ILE A 170 -12.45 8.94 -3.72
N ALA A 171 -11.36 9.70 -3.61
CA ALA A 171 -10.89 10.59 -4.65
C ALA A 171 -9.50 10.17 -5.13
N LYS A 172 -9.28 10.26 -6.43
CA LYS A 172 -7.96 10.13 -7.06
C LYS A 172 -7.49 11.51 -7.54
N ASN A 173 -6.30 11.92 -7.12
CA ASN A 173 -5.70 13.19 -7.52
C ASN A 173 -6.61 14.40 -7.29
N GLY A 174 -7.37 14.39 -6.18
CA GLY A 174 -8.30 15.47 -5.84
C GLY A 174 -9.63 15.43 -6.59
N VAL A 175 -9.88 14.40 -7.39
CA VAL A 175 -11.16 14.21 -8.11
C VAL A 175 -11.90 13.04 -7.51
N VAL A 176 -13.09 13.26 -6.98
CA VAL A 176 -13.92 12.21 -6.41
C VAL A 176 -14.35 11.21 -7.46
N ASP A 177 -14.35 9.94 -7.10
CA ASP A 177 -14.95 8.87 -7.89
C ASP A 177 -16.43 8.73 -7.49
N PRO A 178 -17.40 9.13 -8.32
CA PRO A 178 -18.81 9.04 -7.98
C PRO A 178 -19.29 7.59 -7.81
N ALA A 179 -18.59 6.61 -8.40
CA ALA A 179 -18.92 5.19 -8.23
C ALA A 179 -18.58 4.66 -6.82
N SER A 180 -17.78 5.38 -6.05
CA SER A 180 -17.44 5.04 -4.67
C SER A 180 -18.42 5.62 -3.64
N GLU A 181 -19.39 6.44 -4.05
CA GLU A 181 -20.31 7.11 -3.13
C GLU A 181 -21.13 6.14 -2.28
N MET A 182 -21.12 6.38 -0.97
CA MET A 182 -22.03 5.75 -0.02
C MET A 182 -22.55 6.78 0.95
N GLN A 183 -23.79 6.62 1.41
CA GLN A 183 -24.51 7.58 2.24
C GLN A 183 -24.93 6.98 3.58
N ALA A 184 -24.95 7.83 4.62
CA ALA A 184 -25.59 7.55 5.89
C ALA A 184 -26.29 8.80 6.40
N THR A 185 -27.36 8.61 7.19
CA THR A 185 -28.09 9.71 7.80
C THR A 185 -27.80 9.77 9.29
N THR A 186 -27.38 10.93 9.79
CA THR A 186 -27.20 11.14 11.24
C THR A 186 -28.54 11.17 11.96
N ASP A 187 -28.64 10.52 13.11
CA ASP A 187 -29.88 10.44 13.91
C ASP A 187 -29.85 11.30 15.20
N GLY A 188 -28.83 12.14 15.36
CA GLY A 188 -28.70 13.03 16.52
C GLY A 188 -27.45 13.89 16.47
N VAL A 189 -27.50 15.06 17.08
CA VAL A 189 -26.34 15.94 17.22
C VAL A 189 -25.28 15.25 18.10
N GLY A 190 -24.05 15.14 17.58
CA GLY A 190 -22.93 14.54 18.31
C GLY A 190 -22.99 13.01 18.42
N ARG A 191 -23.95 12.35 17.77
CA ARG A 191 -23.93 10.88 17.63
C ARG A 191 -23.05 10.50 16.47
N SER A 192 -22.24 9.47 16.69
CA SER A 192 -21.30 8.97 15.68
C SER A 192 -22.00 7.98 14.77
N GLU A 193 -21.83 8.20 13.46
CA GLU A 193 -22.27 7.30 12.39
C GLU A 193 -21.04 6.78 11.64
N SER A 194 -21.22 5.73 10.83
CA SER A 194 -20.12 5.14 10.07
C SER A 194 -20.53 4.84 8.63
N ILE A 195 -19.60 5.11 7.70
CA ILE A 195 -19.75 4.79 6.28
C ILE A 195 -18.52 4.04 5.80
N ALA A 196 -18.74 3.00 4.99
CA ALA A 196 -17.69 2.29 4.29
C ALA A 196 -17.85 2.45 2.78
N VAL A 197 -16.75 2.76 2.09
CA VAL A 197 -16.69 2.97 0.64
C VAL A 197 -15.58 2.14 0.01
N GLN A 198 -15.73 1.82 -1.27
CA GLN A 198 -14.69 1.14 -2.04
C GLN A 198 -14.77 1.49 -3.52
N THR A 199 -13.64 1.39 -4.20
CA THR A 199 -13.53 1.51 -5.65
C THR A 199 -12.36 0.71 -6.19
N ILE A 200 -12.27 0.60 -7.52
CA ILE A 200 -11.10 0.12 -8.24
C ILE A 200 -10.47 1.31 -8.95
N ALA A 201 -9.21 1.57 -8.67
CA ALA A 201 -8.49 2.70 -9.26
C ALA A 201 -7.18 2.23 -9.90
N GLU A 202 -6.88 2.74 -11.08
CA GLU A 202 -5.55 2.62 -11.67
C GLU A 202 -4.69 3.78 -11.15
N LEU A 203 -3.51 3.48 -10.59
CA LEU A 203 -2.56 4.47 -10.09
C LEU A 203 -1.24 4.35 -10.85
N ALA A 204 -0.79 5.46 -11.42
CA ALA A 204 0.56 5.65 -11.94
C ALA A 204 1.46 6.25 -10.84
N THR A 205 2.77 6.24 -11.06
CA THR A 205 3.74 6.89 -10.16
C THR A 205 3.36 8.35 -9.92
N GLY A 206 3.22 8.73 -8.66
CA GLY A 206 2.82 10.07 -8.24
C GLY A 206 1.31 10.26 -8.07
N ASP A 207 0.48 9.36 -8.57
CA ASP A 207 -0.95 9.37 -8.29
C ASP A 207 -1.21 9.11 -6.81
N TYR A 208 -2.26 9.70 -6.26
CA TYR A 208 -2.64 9.53 -4.87
C TYR A 208 -4.14 9.31 -4.72
N PHE A 209 -4.52 8.70 -3.63
CA PHE A 209 -5.91 8.62 -3.21
C PHE A 209 -6.15 9.31 -1.87
N GLU A 210 -7.35 9.81 -1.72
CA GLU A 210 -7.84 10.58 -0.58
C GLU A 210 -9.25 10.13 -0.23
N VAL A 211 -9.71 10.48 0.97
CA VAL A 211 -11.11 10.29 1.37
C VAL A 211 -11.77 11.66 1.48
N TRP A 212 -12.92 11.81 0.84
CA TRP A 212 -13.70 13.03 0.77
C TRP A 212 -15.09 12.80 1.35
N ILE A 213 -15.72 13.87 1.83
CA ILE A 213 -17.02 13.81 2.50
C ILE A 213 -17.86 15.03 2.10
N GLU A 214 -19.18 14.86 2.06
CA GLU A 214 -20.11 15.96 1.83
C GLU A 214 -21.35 15.85 2.70
N ASN A 215 -22.06 16.96 2.85
CA ASN A 215 -23.37 17.02 3.49
C ASN A 215 -24.42 17.37 2.43
N ASN A 216 -25.34 16.43 2.17
CA ASN A 216 -26.41 16.58 1.18
C ASN A 216 -27.67 17.27 1.73
N SER A 217 -27.67 17.60 3.03
CA SER A 217 -28.85 18.17 3.70
C SER A 217 -28.63 19.59 4.21
N GLY A 218 -27.42 20.13 4.08
CA GLY A 218 -27.12 21.48 4.58
C GLY A 218 -25.61 21.76 4.62
N THR A 219 -25.27 22.82 5.37
CA THR A 219 -23.87 23.23 5.57
C THR A 219 -23.35 22.93 6.98
N ASP A 220 -24.05 22.07 7.74
CA ASP A 220 -23.52 21.60 9.01
C ASP A 220 -22.18 20.91 8.78
N ASN A 221 -21.19 21.32 9.55
CA ASN A 221 -19.86 20.78 9.49
C ASN A 221 -19.82 19.32 9.93
N ILE A 222 -18.79 18.61 9.48
CA ILE A 222 -18.59 17.19 9.78
C ILE A 222 -17.26 17.01 10.50
N THR A 223 -17.26 16.28 11.61
CA THR A 223 -16.03 15.85 12.28
C THR A 223 -15.87 14.36 12.04
N VAL A 224 -14.88 13.98 11.23
CA VAL A 224 -14.48 12.57 11.08
C VAL A 224 -13.55 12.23 12.22
N GLU A 225 -14.00 11.41 13.16
CA GLU A 225 -13.27 11.05 14.37
C GLU A 225 -12.28 9.92 14.13
N TYR A 226 -12.69 8.96 13.34
CA TYR A 226 -11.87 7.78 12.96
C TYR A 226 -11.96 7.56 11.47
N LEU A 227 -10.83 7.24 10.86
CA LEU A 227 -10.72 6.87 9.45
C LEU A 227 -9.72 5.72 9.32
N SER A 228 -10.07 4.73 8.55
CA SER A 228 -9.14 3.73 8.04
C SER A 228 -9.28 3.64 6.53
N SER A 229 -8.19 3.80 5.81
CA SER A 229 -8.17 3.71 4.35
C SER A 229 -7.04 2.83 3.88
N ILE A 230 -7.30 1.99 2.88
CA ILE A 230 -6.34 1.03 2.35
C ILE A 230 -6.49 0.90 0.84
N ALA A 231 -5.35 0.88 0.16
CA ALA A 231 -5.22 0.46 -1.24
C ALA A 231 -4.42 -0.85 -1.29
N LEU A 232 -4.97 -1.84 -1.95
CA LEU A 232 -4.33 -3.14 -2.19
C LEU A 232 -4.12 -3.32 -3.70
N GLY A 233 -2.88 -3.53 -4.11
CA GLY A 233 -2.56 -3.85 -5.50
C GLY A 233 -3.26 -5.15 -5.90
N VAL A 234 -3.99 -5.10 -7.02
CA VAL A 234 -4.57 -6.29 -7.62
C VAL A 234 -3.48 -6.96 -8.46
N ALA A 235 -3.19 -8.22 -8.16
CA ALA A 235 -2.21 -8.97 -8.94
C ALA A 235 -2.64 -9.02 -10.41
N SER A 236 -1.80 -8.49 -11.28
CA SER A 236 -1.94 -8.54 -12.74
C SER A 236 -1.02 -9.60 -13.32
#